data_8ddf4c1cea07b40383d2187835c8d3bf
#
_entry.id   8ddf4c1cea07b40383d2187835c8d3bf
#
_cell.length_a   1.000
_cell.length_b   1.000
_cell.length_c   1.000
_cell.angle_alpha   90.00
_cell.angle_beta   90.00
_cell.angle_gamma   90.00
#
_symmetry.space_group_name_H-M   'P 1'
#
loop_
_entity.id
_entity.type
_entity.pdbx_description
1 polymer ?
#
loop_
_entity_poly.entity_id
_entity_poly.type
_entity_poly.pdbx_seq_one_letter_code
_entity_poly.pdbx_strand_id
1 'polypeptide(L)'
;MTLPACFIRAADAGAAVPLWVVAREGFGDWLATQDASLQAWLKGNAFASNAGAWIAIPARDGGVRAVLAVIADGGDPYALAHLPALLPSGDYRLAETSPLRPDGAAMLLGWGLGAYRFDRYVTPTRTSARLVLEAGADSEALAVLRASLRVRDLVNTPTEHMGPAELEAAARQLAQAHGGELTVIAGDALLAQNFPTIHAVGRASHREPRLIELRWGKDSDPPVAIVGKGVCFDTGGLDIKAADGMRNMKKDMGGAAHAIGLAQLVMELGLPVRMTLLVPAVENAIAGNAFRPGEVIRTRQGLTVEVDNTDAEGRLVLCDALAYAVESKPRLVLDFATLTGAARIGLGPDLPALFCNDEALANDYLAAAQRARDPLWRPYLSYLKSNVADLANSGPSRMAGAVTAALYLQRFVPDGLPWAHIDVYAWNDNDRPGRPAGGEAQGLRAALALLQQRYPVKN
;
A
#
# COMPACT_ATOMS: atom_id res chain seq x y z
N MET A 1 -11.28 3.36 18.30
CA MET A 1 -10.07 3.69 17.50
C MET A 1 -9.81 5.18 17.59
N THR A 2 -8.54 5.58 17.69
CA THR A 2 -8.15 7.00 17.74
C THR A 2 -8.27 7.64 16.38
N LEU A 3 -8.78 8.88 16.35
CA LEU A 3 -8.84 9.71 15.15
C LEU A 3 -7.43 10.16 14.77
N PRO A 4 -7.01 10.11 13.47
CA PRO A 4 -5.73 10.68 13.06
C PRO A 4 -5.62 12.16 13.42
N ALA A 5 -4.42 12.61 13.81
CA ALA A 5 -4.18 13.94 14.37
C ALA A 5 -4.53 15.12 13.43
N CYS A 6 -4.67 14.85 12.13
CA CYS A 6 -5.10 15.84 11.13
C CYS A 6 -6.61 16.05 11.07
N PHE A 7 -7.36 15.43 11.98
CA PHE A 7 -8.81 15.61 12.10
C PHE A 7 -9.20 16.02 13.53
N ILE A 8 -10.35 16.66 13.61
CA ILE A 8 -11.01 16.98 14.88
C ILE A 8 -12.52 16.76 14.70
N ARG A 9 -13.18 16.21 15.72
CA ARG A 9 -14.64 16.07 15.69
C ARG A 9 -15.31 17.44 15.79
N ALA A 10 -16.45 17.61 15.15
CA ALA A 10 -17.22 18.85 15.22
C ALA A 10 -17.54 19.29 16.66
N ALA A 11 -17.79 18.32 17.56
CA ALA A 11 -18.06 18.58 18.98
C ALA A 11 -16.85 19.11 19.77
N ASP A 12 -15.64 18.81 19.32
CA ASP A 12 -14.39 19.18 19.99
C ASP A 12 -13.70 20.39 19.30
N ALA A 13 -14.19 20.81 18.13
CA ALA A 13 -13.65 21.91 17.36
C ALA A 13 -14.11 23.26 17.93
N GLY A 14 -13.17 24.19 18.11
CA GLY A 14 -13.48 25.58 18.39
C GLY A 14 -13.95 26.33 17.14
N ALA A 15 -13.60 27.61 17.03
CA ALA A 15 -13.86 28.41 15.84
C ALA A 15 -13.02 27.87 14.66
N ALA A 16 -13.66 27.15 13.75
CA ALA A 16 -13.00 26.61 12.55
C ALA A 16 -13.06 27.60 11.41
N VAL A 17 -11.97 27.71 10.65
CA VAL A 17 -11.89 28.56 9.46
C VAL A 17 -12.72 27.91 8.33
N PRO A 18 -13.68 28.66 7.72
CA PRO A 18 -14.44 28.17 6.60
C PRO A 18 -13.55 27.85 5.39
N LEU A 19 -13.73 26.66 4.80
CA LEU A 19 -13.12 26.25 3.55
C LEU A 19 -14.18 26.31 2.43
N TRP A 20 -14.00 27.20 1.47
CA TRP A 20 -14.77 27.27 0.26
C TRP A 20 -14.08 26.48 -0.84
N VAL A 21 -14.79 25.56 -1.43
CA VAL A 21 -14.32 24.77 -2.57
C VAL A 21 -15.12 25.13 -3.80
N VAL A 22 -14.44 25.50 -4.88
CA VAL A 22 -15.06 25.92 -6.15
C VAL A 22 -14.52 25.06 -7.27
N ALA A 23 -15.40 24.66 -8.18
CA ALA A 23 -14.96 23.99 -9.40
C ALA A 23 -14.19 24.96 -10.30
N ARG A 24 -13.13 24.50 -10.94
CA ARG A 24 -12.40 25.27 -11.96
C ARG A 24 -13.34 25.73 -13.07
N GLU A 25 -14.19 24.82 -13.54
CA GLU A 25 -15.30 25.14 -14.44
C GLU A 25 -16.36 25.92 -13.67
N GLY A 26 -16.77 27.09 -14.15
CA GLY A 26 -17.72 27.97 -13.46
C GLY A 26 -17.12 28.88 -12.39
N PHE A 27 -15.80 28.89 -12.19
CA PHE A 27 -15.16 29.82 -11.23
C PHE A 27 -15.49 31.29 -11.53
N GLY A 28 -15.49 31.68 -12.81
CA GLY A 28 -15.79 33.06 -13.22
C GLY A 28 -17.22 33.47 -12.85
N ASP A 29 -18.18 32.61 -13.08
CA ASP A 29 -19.60 32.86 -12.75
C ASP A 29 -19.81 32.96 -11.25
N TRP A 30 -19.20 32.06 -10.49
CA TRP A 30 -19.21 32.15 -9.04
C TRP A 30 -18.57 33.45 -8.54
N LEU A 31 -17.41 33.83 -9.09
CA LEU A 31 -16.70 35.06 -8.66
C LEU A 31 -17.55 36.32 -8.91
N ALA A 32 -18.30 36.35 -10.03
CA ALA A 32 -19.19 37.47 -10.38
C ALA A 32 -20.31 37.68 -9.34
N THR A 33 -20.70 36.65 -8.60
CA THR A 33 -21.70 36.71 -7.52
C THR A 33 -21.12 37.15 -6.15
N GLN A 34 -19.81 37.30 -6.03
CA GLN A 34 -19.16 37.63 -4.77
C GLN A 34 -19.11 39.15 -4.54
N ASP A 35 -18.91 39.54 -3.29
CA ASP A 35 -18.77 40.94 -2.93
C ASP A 35 -17.52 41.59 -3.58
N ALA A 36 -17.59 42.94 -3.78
CA ALA A 36 -16.52 43.68 -4.43
C ALA A 36 -15.17 43.57 -3.71
N SER A 37 -15.17 43.38 -2.40
CA SER A 37 -13.95 43.24 -1.61
C SER A 37 -13.23 41.93 -1.88
N LEU A 38 -13.97 40.80 -2.02
CA LEU A 38 -13.40 39.52 -2.39
C LEU A 38 -12.89 39.53 -3.83
N GLN A 39 -13.66 40.11 -4.76
CA GLN A 39 -13.22 40.26 -6.15
C GLN A 39 -11.92 41.08 -6.25
N ALA A 40 -11.84 42.20 -5.52
CA ALA A 40 -10.65 43.05 -5.47
C ALA A 40 -9.44 42.32 -4.83
N TRP A 41 -9.67 41.54 -3.77
CA TRP A 41 -8.64 40.71 -3.11
C TRP A 41 -8.04 39.70 -4.07
N LEU A 42 -8.88 38.91 -4.75
CA LEU A 42 -8.42 37.90 -5.71
C LEU A 42 -7.69 38.54 -6.90
N LYS A 43 -8.20 39.64 -7.42
CA LYS A 43 -7.55 40.40 -8.49
C LYS A 43 -6.20 40.99 -8.05
N GLY A 44 -6.15 41.61 -6.86
CA GLY A 44 -4.93 42.19 -6.31
C GLY A 44 -3.81 41.19 -6.05
N ASN A 45 -4.19 39.92 -5.76
CA ASN A 45 -3.25 38.82 -5.57
C ASN A 45 -2.97 38.04 -6.87
N ALA A 46 -3.45 38.51 -8.03
CA ALA A 46 -3.32 37.82 -9.32
C ALA A 46 -3.76 36.35 -9.23
N PHE A 47 -4.82 36.05 -8.46
CA PHE A 47 -5.27 34.70 -8.21
C PHE A 47 -5.75 34.03 -9.50
N ALA A 48 -5.06 32.94 -9.87
CA ALA A 48 -5.41 32.12 -11.03
C ALA A 48 -6.24 30.91 -10.59
N SER A 49 -7.41 30.69 -11.21
CA SER A 49 -8.35 29.61 -10.89
C SER A 49 -7.94 28.24 -11.46
N ASN A 50 -6.65 27.90 -11.37
CA ASN A 50 -6.17 26.57 -11.75
C ASN A 50 -6.57 25.54 -10.69
N ALA A 51 -6.81 24.30 -11.11
CA ALA A 51 -7.00 23.20 -10.17
C ALA A 51 -5.79 23.07 -9.22
N GLY A 52 -6.05 22.98 -7.93
CA GLY A 52 -5.03 23.00 -6.88
C GLY A 52 -4.65 24.41 -6.39
N ALA A 53 -5.14 25.49 -7.03
CA ALA A 53 -4.95 26.83 -6.51
C ALA A 53 -5.74 27.03 -5.21
N TRP A 54 -5.15 27.74 -4.27
CA TRP A 54 -5.81 28.15 -3.03
C TRP A 54 -5.32 29.53 -2.56
N ILE A 55 -6.14 30.21 -1.79
CA ILE A 55 -5.79 31.50 -1.18
C ILE A 55 -6.49 31.67 0.16
N ALA A 56 -5.76 32.21 1.15
CA ALA A 56 -6.35 32.67 2.39
C ALA A 56 -6.98 34.05 2.21
N ILE A 57 -8.22 34.22 2.67
CA ILE A 57 -8.95 35.46 2.67
C ILE A 57 -8.79 36.07 4.06
N PRO A 58 -8.21 37.27 4.18
CA PRO A 58 -7.91 37.86 5.49
C PRO A 58 -9.18 38.30 6.21
N ALA A 59 -9.14 38.19 7.52
CA ALA A 59 -10.08 38.87 8.42
C ALA A 59 -9.62 40.28 8.75
N ARG A 60 -10.50 41.10 9.32
CA ARG A 60 -10.18 42.50 9.68
C ARG A 60 -9.16 42.63 10.80
N ASP A 61 -9.04 41.62 11.64
CA ASP A 61 -8.08 41.52 12.76
C ASP A 61 -6.71 40.94 12.35
N GLY A 62 -6.49 40.67 11.05
CA GLY A 62 -5.26 40.10 10.52
C GLY A 62 -5.24 38.55 10.52
N GLY A 63 -6.27 37.91 11.07
CA GLY A 63 -6.45 36.44 10.98
C GLY A 63 -6.94 35.99 9.61
N VAL A 64 -7.27 34.71 9.48
CA VAL A 64 -7.85 34.09 8.27
C VAL A 64 -9.37 34.02 8.43
N ARG A 65 -10.13 34.77 7.58
CA ARG A 65 -11.58 34.73 7.53
C ARG A 65 -12.11 33.46 6.88
N ALA A 66 -11.48 33.02 5.81
CA ALA A 66 -11.83 31.84 5.04
C ALA A 66 -10.64 31.38 4.17
N VAL A 67 -10.69 30.17 3.69
CA VAL A 67 -9.80 29.66 2.64
C VAL A 67 -10.64 29.35 1.41
N LEU A 68 -10.19 29.81 0.25
CA LEU A 68 -10.75 29.43 -1.05
C LEU A 68 -9.81 28.42 -1.71
N ALA A 69 -10.36 27.30 -2.16
CA ALA A 69 -9.63 26.27 -2.91
C ALA A 69 -10.37 25.96 -4.23
N VAL A 70 -9.62 25.77 -5.32
CA VAL A 70 -10.14 25.43 -6.64
C VAL A 70 -9.77 24.01 -6.97
N ILE A 71 -10.75 23.21 -7.42
CA ILE A 71 -10.54 21.81 -7.80
C ILE A 71 -11.14 21.55 -9.20
N ALA A 72 -10.65 20.49 -9.86
CA ALA A 72 -11.19 20.04 -11.14
C ALA A 72 -12.31 19.01 -10.94
N ASP A 73 -12.15 18.10 -9.99
CA ASP A 73 -13.05 16.97 -9.74
C ASP A 73 -13.26 16.77 -8.23
N GLY A 74 -14.50 16.86 -7.79
CA GLY A 74 -14.88 16.69 -6.38
C GLY A 74 -14.76 15.24 -5.88
N GLY A 75 -14.67 14.27 -6.76
CA GLY A 75 -14.45 12.86 -6.43
C GLY A 75 -12.95 12.46 -6.42
N ASP A 76 -12.04 13.37 -6.79
CA ASP A 76 -10.60 13.08 -6.74
C ASP A 76 -10.08 13.17 -5.29
N PRO A 77 -9.59 12.06 -4.70
CA PRO A 77 -9.06 12.07 -3.33
C PRO A 77 -7.81 12.96 -3.18
N TYR A 78 -7.15 13.34 -4.25
CA TYR A 78 -5.96 14.19 -4.20
C TYR A 78 -6.24 15.68 -4.42
N ALA A 79 -7.47 16.05 -4.79
CA ALA A 79 -7.82 17.42 -5.14
C ALA A 79 -7.49 18.46 -4.05
N LEU A 80 -7.68 18.12 -2.76
CA LEU A 80 -7.41 18.98 -1.61
C LEU A 80 -6.21 18.50 -0.76
N ALA A 81 -5.49 17.47 -1.19
CA ALA A 81 -4.46 16.81 -0.40
C ALA A 81 -3.21 17.67 -0.10
N HIS A 82 -3.02 18.76 -0.82
CA HIS A 82 -1.94 19.73 -0.58
C HIS A 82 -2.23 20.68 0.61
N LEU A 83 -3.51 20.91 0.93
CA LEU A 83 -3.93 21.94 1.89
C LEU A 83 -3.41 21.71 3.33
N PRO A 84 -3.50 20.49 3.93
CA PRO A 84 -3.09 20.30 5.32
C PRO A 84 -1.61 20.67 5.59
N ALA A 85 -0.76 20.53 4.57
CA ALA A 85 0.64 20.87 4.67
C ALA A 85 0.93 22.36 4.42
N LEU A 86 0.08 23.07 3.69
CA LEU A 86 0.28 24.46 3.28
C LEU A 86 -0.46 25.47 4.14
N LEU A 87 -1.65 25.11 4.62
CA LEU A 87 -2.48 26.01 5.44
C LEU A 87 -1.84 26.28 6.80
N PRO A 88 -2.03 27.46 7.40
CA PRO A 88 -1.69 27.71 8.80
C PRO A 88 -2.26 26.62 9.73
N SER A 89 -1.55 26.33 10.83
CA SER A 89 -2.07 25.43 11.86
C SER A 89 -3.40 25.94 12.40
N GLY A 90 -4.40 25.07 12.49
CA GLY A 90 -5.75 25.44 12.91
C GLY A 90 -6.79 24.43 12.42
N ASP A 91 -8.04 24.70 12.74
CA ASP A 91 -9.18 23.87 12.37
C ASP A 91 -9.88 24.48 11.16
N TYR A 92 -10.19 23.63 10.18
CA TYR A 92 -10.84 24.03 8.93
C TYR A 92 -12.10 23.20 8.72
N ARG A 93 -13.17 23.85 8.27
CA ARG A 93 -14.47 23.22 8.04
C ARG A 93 -14.96 23.55 6.64
N LEU A 94 -15.42 22.55 5.90
CA LEU A 94 -16.12 22.81 4.62
C LEU A 94 -17.32 23.72 4.91
N ALA A 95 -17.34 24.89 4.31
CA ALA A 95 -18.39 25.86 4.54
C ALA A 95 -19.73 25.35 3.97
N GLU A 96 -20.83 25.62 4.66
CA GLU A 96 -22.19 25.30 4.17
C GLU A 96 -22.49 26.02 2.85
N THR A 97 -21.94 27.21 2.70
CA THR A 97 -22.05 28.05 1.49
C THR A 97 -21.02 27.72 0.42
N SER A 98 -20.25 26.63 0.58
CA SER A 98 -19.29 26.19 -0.44
C SER A 98 -20.00 25.88 -1.76
N PRO A 99 -19.60 26.51 -2.88
CA PRO A 99 -20.24 26.31 -4.19
C PRO A 99 -20.18 24.87 -4.69
N LEU A 100 -19.07 24.19 -4.39
CA LEU A 100 -18.90 22.76 -4.65
C LEU A 100 -18.75 22.02 -3.32
N ARG A 101 -19.47 20.93 -3.18
CA ARG A 101 -19.27 19.96 -2.11
C ARG A 101 -18.49 18.76 -2.67
N PRO A 102 -17.20 18.62 -2.34
CA PRO A 102 -16.44 17.42 -2.70
C PRO A 102 -17.10 16.18 -2.10
N ASP A 103 -16.85 15.03 -2.70
CA ASP A 103 -17.19 13.76 -2.08
C ASP A 103 -16.53 13.66 -0.69
N GLY A 104 -17.32 13.36 0.33
CA GLY A 104 -16.86 13.39 1.72
C GLY A 104 -15.76 12.37 2.01
N ALA A 105 -15.86 11.17 1.43
CA ALA A 105 -14.85 10.13 1.56
C ALA A 105 -13.55 10.52 0.86
N ALA A 106 -13.65 11.07 -0.38
CA ALA A 106 -12.50 11.56 -1.12
C ALA A 106 -11.78 12.71 -0.40
N MET A 107 -12.54 13.68 0.12
CA MET A 107 -11.98 14.80 0.88
C MET A 107 -11.28 14.34 2.16
N LEU A 108 -11.89 13.43 2.93
CA LEU A 108 -11.34 12.87 4.15
C LEU A 108 -10.05 12.11 3.85
N LEU A 109 -10.10 11.19 2.87
CA LEU A 109 -8.93 10.40 2.48
C LEU A 109 -7.79 11.29 2.02
N GLY A 110 -8.07 12.24 1.14
CA GLY A 110 -7.06 13.16 0.59
C GLY A 110 -6.43 14.07 1.65
N TRP A 111 -7.25 14.62 2.55
CA TRP A 111 -6.74 15.43 3.65
C TRP A 111 -5.79 14.63 4.53
N GLY A 112 -6.19 13.42 4.93
CA GLY A 112 -5.38 12.54 5.76
C GLY A 112 -4.08 12.10 5.09
N LEU A 113 -4.14 11.72 3.79
CA LEU A 113 -2.96 11.35 3.01
C LEU A 113 -1.99 12.51 2.82
N GLY A 114 -2.53 13.74 2.65
CA GLY A 114 -1.74 14.96 2.49
C GLY A 114 -1.15 15.51 3.79
N ALA A 115 -1.76 15.20 4.93
CA ALA A 115 -1.24 15.54 6.25
C ALA A 115 -0.14 14.61 6.73
N TYR A 116 0.03 13.45 6.07
CA TYR A 116 1.00 12.45 6.48
C TYR A 116 2.44 12.97 6.47
N ARG A 117 3.15 12.69 7.55
CA ARG A 117 4.59 12.90 7.69
C ARG A 117 5.19 11.72 8.43
N PHE A 118 6.31 11.23 7.94
CA PHE A 118 7.10 10.25 8.68
C PHE A 118 8.05 10.99 9.62
N ASP A 119 7.64 11.14 10.87
CA ASP A 119 8.31 11.99 11.86
C ASP A 119 9.06 11.19 12.95
N ARG A 120 9.14 9.87 12.80
CA ARG A 120 9.78 8.98 13.79
C ARG A 120 11.20 9.39 14.16
N TYR A 121 11.94 10.02 13.25
CA TYR A 121 13.35 10.41 13.44
C TYR A 121 13.60 11.90 13.32
N VAL A 122 12.58 12.69 13.02
CA VAL A 122 12.68 14.15 12.84
C VAL A 122 11.51 14.82 13.53
N THR A 123 11.80 15.78 14.42
CA THR A 123 10.74 16.57 15.04
C THR A 123 10.09 17.49 14.01
N PRO A 124 8.77 17.42 13.83
CA PRO A 124 8.08 18.32 12.91
C PRO A 124 8.22 19.78 13.33
N THR A 125 8.51 20.66 12.38
CA THR A 125 8.65 22.11 12.62
C THR A 125 7.30 22.81 12.71
N ARG A 126 6.20 22.14 12.32
CA ARG A 126 4.83 22.68 12.39
C ARG A 126 3.81 21.55 12.52
N THR A 127 2.67 21.84 13.09
CA THR A 127 1.47 21.00 13.08
C THR A 127 0.71 21.18 11.77
N SER A 128 0.22 20.10 11.17
CA SER A 128 -0.67 20.17 10.01
C SER A 128 -2.01 20.82 10.38
N ALA A 129 -2.63 21.49 9.41
CA ALA A 129 -4.01 21.93 9.54
C ALA A 129 -4.94 20.74 9.75
N ARG A 130 -5.98 20.88 10.60
CA ARG A 130 -6.94 19.82 10.90
C ARG A 130 -8.26 20.08 10.17
N LEU A 131 -8.83 19.01 9.63
CA LEU A 131 -10.18 19.06 9.05
C LEU A 131 -11.20 18.70 10.13
N VAL A 132 -12.24 19.51 10.26
CA VAL A 132 -13.37 19.21 11.12
C VAL A 132 -14.23 18.14 10.46
N LEU A 133 -14.44 17.02 11.17
CA LEU A 133 -15.32 15.95 10.73
C LEU A 133 -16.70 16.10 11.37
N GLU A 134 -17.72 16.14 10.53
CA GLU A 134 -19.11 16.14 10.96
C GLU A 134 -19.53 14.76 11.47
N ALA A 135 -20.66 14.70 12.17
CA ALA A 135 -21.23 13.44 12.63
C ALA A 135 -21.56 12.53 11.43
N GLY A 136 -21.20 11.26 11.51
CA GLY A 136 -21.40 10.30 10.43
C GLY A 136 -20.30 10.34 9.34
N ALA A 137 -19.14 10.92 9.65
CA ALA A 137 -17.97 10.83 8.75
C ALA A 137 -17.72 9.37 8.32
N ASP A 138 -17.37 9.19 7.06
CA ASP A 138 -17.22 7.90 6.39
C ASP A 138 -16.20 6.99 7.10
N SER A 139 -16.70 5.93 7.75
CA SER A 139 -15.90 4.99 8.52
C SER A 139 -14.97 4.16 7.63
N GLU A 140 -15.39 3.86 6.39
CA GLU A 140 -14.58 3.13 5.41
C GLU A 140 -13.40 3.99 4.96
N ALA A 141 -13.63 5.25 4.60
CA ALA A 141 -12.55 6.18 4.22
C ALA A 141 -11.53 6.36 5.36
N LEU A 142 -11.98 6.40 6.62
CA LEU A 142 -11.08 6.43 7.78
C LEU A 142 -10.29 5.13 7.94
N ALA A 143 -10.90 3.97 7.69
CA ALA A 143 -10.21 2.68 7.72
C ALA A 143 -9.14 2.60 6.61
N VAL A 144 -9.51 2.97 5.37
CA VAL A 144 -8.60 3.04 4.22
C VAL A 144 -7.43 3.98 4.50
N LEU A 145 -7.70 5.15 5.08
CA LEU A 145 -6.63 6.07 5.48
C LEU A 145 -5.67 5.43 6.48
N ARG A 146 -6.17 4.84 7.58
CA ARG A 146 -5.33 4.20 8.59
C ARG A 146 -4.47 3.08 8.02
N ALA A 147 -5.04 2.23 7.16
CA ALA A 147 -4.30 1.17 6.49
C ALA A 147 -3.21 1.73 5.55
N SER A 148 -3.53 2.78 4.78
CA SER A 148 -2.56 3.44 3.90
C SER A 148 -1.41 4.09 4.69
N LEU A 149 -1.71 4.73 5.82
CA LEU A 149 -0.69 5.31 6.70
C LEU A 149 0.19 4.21 7.32
N ARG A 150 -0.39 3.08 7.74
CA ARG A 150 0.36 1.92 8.22
C ARG A 150 1.33 1.39 7.16
N VAL A 151 0.88 1.24 5.90
CA VAL A 151 1.76 0.82 4.80
C VAL A 151 2.94 1.78 4.67
N ARG A 152 2.69 3.08 4.67
CA ARG A 152 3.74 4.11 4.59
C ARG A 152 4.72 4.04 5.75
N ASP A 153 4.23 3.89 6.98
CA ASP A 153 5.06 3.81 8.18
C ASP A 153 5.95 2.56 8.17
N LEU A 154 5.41 1.40 7.80
CA LEU A 154 6.18 0.16 7.68
C LEU A 154 7.30 0.30 6.65
N VAL A 155 6.97 0.81 5.45
CA VAL A 155 7.95 0.96 4.34
C VAL A 155 8.97 2.06 4.61
N ASN A 156 8.58 3.16 5.27
CA ASN A 156 9.48 4.26 5.58
C ASN A 156 10.47 3.92 6.71
N THR A 157 10.09 3.03 7.63
CA THR A 157 10.93 2.66 8.77
C THR A 157 12.18 1.91 8.27
N PRO A 158 13.40 2.40 8.58
CA PRO A 158 14.63 1.71 8.23
C PRO A 158 14.70 0.31 8.85
N THR A 159 15.38 -0.60 8.17
CA THR A 159 15.47 -2.03 8.54
C THR A 159 15.97 -2.26 9.96
N GLU A 160 16.84 -1.39 10.48
CA GLU A 160 17.28 -1.46 11.89
C GLU A 160 16.08 -1.49 12.86
N HIS A 161 14.97 -0.83 12.50
CA HIS A 161 13.75 -0.77 13.30
C HIS A 161 12.54 -1.40 12.58
N MET A 162 12.77 -2.13 11.48
CA MET A 162 11.77 -2.85 10.70
C MET A 162 12.38 -4.11 10.06
N GLY A 163 12.88 -5.00 10.90
CA GLY A 163 13.32 -6.33 10.50
C GLY A 163 12.20 -7.38 10.61
N PRO A 164 12.53 -8.67 10.46
CA PRO A 164 11.53 -9.75 10.52
C PRO A 164 10.73 -9.79 11.82
N ALA A 165 11.35 -9.48 12.97
CA ALA A 165 10.66 -9.45 14.27
C ALA A 165 9.70 -8.26 14.39
N GLU A 166 10.04 -7.12 13.83
CA GLU A 166 9.19 -5.92 13.84
C GLU A 166 7.99 -6.08 12.89
N LEU A 167 8.15 -6.77 11.75
CA LEU A 167 6.99 -7.16 10.91
C LEU A 167 6.06 -8.13 11.66
N GLU A 168 6.62 -9.10 12.40
CA GLU A 168 5.82 -9.95 13.29
C GLU A 168 5.05 -9.12 14.31
N ALA A 169 5.72 -8.17 14.98
CA ALA A 169 5.09 -7.31 15.97
C ALA A 169 3.93 -6.49 15.37
N ALA A 170 4.06 -6.00 14.13
CA ALA A 170 2.99 -5.29 13.44
C ALA A 170 1.78 -6.19 13.16
N ALA A 171 2.00 -7.43 12.71
CA ALA A 171 0.93 -8.41 12.50
C ALA A 171 0.29 -8.85 13.83
N ARG A 172 1.08 -9.01 14.90
CA ARG A 172 0.62 -9.36 16.24
C ARG A 172 -0.28 -8.28 16.83
N GLN A 173 0.10 -7.01 16.71
CA GLN A 173 -0.75 -5.88 17.13
C GLN A 173 -2.09 -5.88 16.40
N LEU A 174 -2.08 -6.20 15.11
CA LEU A 174 -3.29 -6.29 14.31
C LEU A 174 -4.17 -7.45 14.77
N ALA A 175 -3.61 -8.64 14.99
CA ALA A 175 -4.31 -9.80 15.50
C ALA A 175 -4.98 -9.50 16.85
N GLN A 176 -4.24 -8.88 17.78
CA GLN A 176 -4.76 -8.51 19.10
C GLN A 176 -5.90 -7.48 19.02
N ALA A 177 -5.79 -6.49 18.11
CA ALA A 177 -6.80 -5.44 17.99
C ALA A 177 -8.14 -5.96 17.43
N HIS A 178 -8.13 -7.05 16.65
CA HIS A 178 -9.29 -7.56 15.94
C HIS A 178 -9.67 -9.01 16.29
N GLY A 179 -9.04 -9.61 17.31
CA GLY A 179 -9.35 -10.98 17.74
C GLY A 179 -8.89 -12.05 16.74
N GLY A 180 -7.80 -11.80 16.00
CA GLY A 180 -7.18 -12.79 15.13
C GLY A 180 -6.21 -13.71 15.88
N GLU A 181 -5.96 -14.90 15.32
CA GLU A 181 -4.97 -15.86 15.79
C GLU A 181 -3.66 -15.68 15.02
N LEU A 182 -2.53 -15.52 15.75
CA LEU A 182 -1.21 -15.38 15.15
C LEU A 182 -0.32 -16.56 15.50
N THR A 183 0.23 -17.20 14.47
CA THR A 183 1.26 -18.24 14.56
C THR A 183 2.53 -17.77 13.87
N VAL A 184 3.71 -18.12 14.44
CA VAL A 184 5.01 -17.77 13.87
C VAL A 184 5.91 -19.00 13.86
N ILE A 185 6.56 -19.24 12.73
CA ILE A 185 7.58 -20.28 12.54
C ILE A 185 8.88 -19.55 12.23
N ALA A 186 9.90 -19.67 13.10
CA ALA A 186 11.13 -18.89 12.99
C ALA A 186 12.40 -19.77 13.00
N GLY A 187 13.47 -19.26 12.40
CA GLY A 187 14.78 -19.89 12.39
C GLY A 187 14.74 -21.30 11.79
N ASP A 188 15.42 -22.24 12.44
CA ASP A 188 15.53 -23.64 11.99
C ASP A 188 14.18 -24.40 12.03
N ALA A 189 13.18 -23.90 12.78
CA ALA A 189 11.83 -24.47 12.73
C ALA A 189 11.21 -24.36 11.33
N LEU A 190 11.64 -23.41 10.49
CA LEU A 190 11.24 -23.33 9.09
C LEU A 190 11.64 -24.60 8.31
N LEU A 191 12.83 -25.13 8.53
CA LEU A 191 13.26 -26.38 7.90
C LEU A 191 12.44 -27.56 8.40
N ALA A 192 12.24 -27.66 9.72
CA ALA A 192 11.45 -28.74 10.33
C ALA A 192 10.00 -28.76 9.86
N GLN A 193 9.43 -27.60 9.48
CA GLN A 193 8.07 -27.46 8.97
C GLN A 193 7.99 -27.30 7.45
N ASN A 194 9.08 -27.63 6.75
CA ASN A 194 9.14 -27.65 5.29
C ASN A 194 8.94 -26.28 4.62
N PHE A 195 9.68 -25.27 5.11
CA PHE A 195 9.81 -23.94 4.46
C PHE A 195 11.26 -23.66 4.06
N PRO A 196 11.88 -24.49 3.23
CA PRO A 196 13.31 -24.45 2.95
C PRO A 196 13.74 -23.21 2.19
N THR A 197 12.91 -22.64 1.33
CA THR A 197 13.28 -21.45 0.54
C THR A 197 13.26 -20.17 1.40
N ILE A 198 12.32 -20.06 2.33
CA ILE A 198 12.30 -18.95 3.31
C ILE A 198 13.55 -19.00 4.17
N HIS A 199 13.90 -20.18 4.69
CA HIS A 199 15.11 -20.38 5.48
C HIS A 199 16.37 -20.08 4.66
N ALA A 200 16.48 -20.58 3.42
CA ALA A 200 17.66 -20.41 2.58
C ALA A 200 17.98 -18.92 2.31
N VAL A 201 16.97 -18.11 2.01
CA VAL A 201 17.15 -16.67 1.79
C VAL A 201 17.55 -15.96 3.07
N GLY A 202 16.90 -16.26 4.19
CA GLY A 202 17.09 -15.49 5.43
C GLY A 202 18.24 -15.95 6.31
N ARG A 203 18.83 -17.15 6.09
CA ARG A 203 19.84 -17.75 6.99
C ARG A 203 21.13 -16.96 7.10
N ALA A 204 21.41 -16.06 6.17
CA ALA A 204 22.62 -15.24 6.17
C ALA A 204 22.54 -14.02 7.10
N SER A 205 21.35 -13.60 7.50
CA SER A 205 21.15 -12.52 8.45
C SER A 205 21.33 -13.00 9.90
N HIS A 206 21.80 -12.13 10.78
CA HIS A 206 21.77 -12.35 12.23
C HIS A 206 20.35 -12.26 12.80
N ARG A 207 19.38 -11.76 12.01
CA ARG A 207 17.96 -11.70 12.34
C ARG A 207 17.25 -12.90 11.75
N GLU A 208 16.68 -13.73 12.62
CA GLU A 208 16.06 -14.99 12.22
C GLU A 208 14.93 -14.78 11.18
N PRO A 209 14.99 -15.53 10.05
CA PRO A 209 13.86 -15.60 9.11
C PRO A 209 12.64 -16.21 9.78
N ARG A 210 11.45 -15.80 9.34
CA ARG A 210 10.20 -16.34 9.87
C ARG A 210 9.07 -16.33 8.87
N LEU A 211 8.14 -17.26 9.04
CA LEU A 211 6.82 -17.20 8.44
C LEU A 211 5.83 -16.74 9.51
N ILE A 212 5.16 -15.62 9.24
CA ILE A 212 4.11 -15.05 10.07
C ILE A 212 2.78 -15.44 9.46
N GLU A 213 1.92 -16.12 10.22
CA GLU A 213 0.56 -16.49 9.82
C GLU A 213 -0.44 -15.83 10.75
N LEU A 214 -1.41 -15.10 10.18
CA LEU A 214 -2.54 -14.54 10.92
C LEU A 214 -3.83 -15.08 10.33
N ARG A 215 -4.66 -15.70 11.15
CA ARG A 215 -5.99 -16.20 10.80
C ARG A 215 -7.08 -15.37 11.44
N TRP A 216 -8.16 -15.13 10.68
CA TRP A 216 -9.29 -14.37 11.16
C TRP A 216 -10.57 -14.73 10.38
N GLY A 217 -11.73 -14.53 10.99
CA GLY A 217 -13.04 -14.79 10.41
C GLY A 217 -13.67 -16.10 10.90
N LYS A 218 -14.85 -16.42 10.41
CA LYS A 218 -15.59 -17.61 10.82
C LYS A 218 -15.32 -18.77 9.90
N ASP A 219 -15.35 -20.00 10.41
CA ASP A 219 -15.15 -21.21 9.59
C ASP A 219 -16.20 -21.38 8.49
N SER A 220 -17.39 -20.80 8.68
CA SER A 220 -18.47 -20.80 7.67
C SER A 220 -18.24 -19.87 6.50
N ASP A 221 -17.32 -18.91 6.65
CA ASP A 221 -17.09 -17.86 5.64
C ASP A 221 -16.14 -18.35 4.54
N PRO A 222 -16.22 -17.79 3.33
CA PRO A 222 -15.35 -18.17 2.23
C PRO A 222 -13.86 -17.98 2.57
N PRO A 223 -13.01 -19.02 2.42
CA PRO A 223 -11.58 -18.89 2.70
C PRO A 223 -10.86 -18.05 1.63
N VAL A 224 -10.07 -17.07 2.09
CA VAL A 224 -9.23 -16.19 1.25
C VAL A 224 -7.83 -16.17 1.82
N ALA A 225 -6.81 -16.29 0.97
CA ALA A 225 -5.43 -16.15 1.36
C ALA A 225 -4.85 -14.81 0.84
N ILE A 226 -4.12 -14.11 1.71
CA ILE A 226 -3.38 -12.89 1.38
C ILE A 226 -1.92 -13.16 1.71
N VAL A 227 -1.03 -12.99 0.73
CA VAL A 227 0.40 -13.28 0.88
C VAL A 227 1.20 -12.01 0.60
N GLY A 228 2.22 -11.72 1.41
CA GLY A 228 3.03 -10.51 1.22
C GLY A 228 4.52 -10.77 1.32
N LYS A 229 5.31 -10.41 0.27
CA LYS A 229 6.78 -10.46 0.31
C LYS A 229 7.30 -9.61 1.46
N GLY A 230 8.04 -10.23 2.40
CA GLY A 230 8.57 -9.60 3.61
C GLY A 230 10.10 -9.53 3.65
N VAL A 231 10.76 -9.19 2.55
CA VAL A 231 12.22 -9.00 2.54
C VAL A 231 12.54 -7.63 3.15
N CYS A 232 12.90 -7.61 4.44
CA CYS A 232 13.08 -6.38 5.22
C CYS A 232 14.24 -5.52 4.74
N PHE A 233 15.27 -6.14 4.17
CA PHE A 233 16.31 -5.49 3.40
C PHE A 233 16.88 -6.46 2.37
N ASP A 234 17.11 -5.96 1.17
CA ASP A 234 17.67 -6.75 0.08
C ASP A 234 19.01 -6.19 -0.40
N THR A 235 20.07 -6.90 -0.06
CA THR A 235 21.44 -6.59 -0.55
C THR A 235 21.69 -7.11 -1.97
N GLY A 236 20.78 -7.97 -2.49
CA GLY A 236 21.02 -8.81 -3.65
C GLY A 236 21.66 -10.16 -3.31
N GLY A 237 21.97 -10.40 -2.04
CA GLY A 237 22.76 -11.57 -1.65
C GLY A 237 24.19 -11.52 -2.22
N LEU A 238 24.67 -12.64 -2.73
CA LEU A 238 26.01 -12.69 -3.33
C LEU A 238 26.07 -12.01 -4.72
N ASP A 239 24.95 -11.88 -5.43
CA ASP A 239 24.80 -11.02 -6.61
C ASP A 239 24.48 -9.59 -6.15
N ILE A 240 25.46 -9.00 -5.43
CA ILE A 240 25.31 -7.74 -4.70
C ILE A 240 24.85 -6.57 -5.58
N LYS A 241 23.85 -5.84 -5.12
CA LYS A 241 23.35 -4.63 -5.77
C LYS A 241 24.41 -3.51 -5.78
N ALA A 242 24.40 -2.69 -6.82
CA ALA A 242 25.08 -1.40 -6.81
C ALA A 242 24.49 -0.47 -5.73
N ALA A 243 25.28 0.51 -5.25
CA ALA A 243 24.91 1.36 -4.11
C ALA A 243 23.58 2.11 -4.31
N ASP A 244 23.33 2.64 -5.49
CA ASP A 244 22.09 3.33 -5.87
C ASP A 244 20.89 2.36 -5.93
N GLY A 245 21.10 1.14 -6.43
CA GLY A 245 20.10 0.07 -6.43
C GLY A 245 19.75 -0.42 -5.02
N MET A 246 20.72 -0.41 -4.09
CA MET A 246 20.53 -0.86 -2.71
C MET A 246 19.91 0.20 -1.80
N ARG A 247 20.12 1.49 -2.09
CA ARG A 247 19.79 2.62 -1.18
C ARG A 247 18.39 2.59 -0.59
N ASN A 248 17.40 2.15 -1.36
CA ASN A 248 15.99 2.14 -0.96
C ASN A 248 15.46 0.74 -0.62
N MET A 249 16.33 -0.25 -0.44
CA MET A 249 15.90 -1.66 -0.23
C MET A 249 15.25 -1.92 1.12
N LYS A 250 15.19 -0.96 2.04
CA LYS A 250 14.27 -1.00 3.19
C LYS A 250 12.80 -1.14 2.77
N LYS A 251 12.45 -0.75 1.53
CA LYS A 251 11.10 -0.87 0.97
C LYS A 251 10.76 -2.28 0.49
N ASP A 252 11.72 -3.22 0.50
CA ASP A 252 11.52 -4.52 -0.15
C ASP A 252 10.60 -5.48 0.62
N MET A 253 10.15 -5.07 1.78
CA MET A 253 9.03 -5.62 2.53
C MET A 253 7.69 -4.92 2.22
N GLY A 254 7.63 -4.11 1.17
CA GLY A 254 6.42 -3.39 0.76
C GLY A 254 5.26 -4.33 0.44
N GLY A 255 5.54 -5.51 -0.11
CA GLY A 255 4.51 -6.53 -0.30
C GLY A 255 3.85 -6.97 1.02
N ALA A 256 4.65 -7.23 2.06
CA ALA A 256 4.15 -7.53 3.41
C ALA A 256 3.36 -6.36 4.00
N ALA A 257 3.84 -5.12 3.81
CA ALA A 257 3.13 -3.94 4.29
C ALA A 257 1.73 -3.81 3.67
N HIS A 258 1.59 -4.05 2.34
CA HIS A 258 0.31 -4.05 1.65
C HIS A 258 -0.60 -5.20 2.11
N ALA A 259 -0.06 -6.41 2.26
CA ALA A 259 -0.81 -7.57 2.75
C ALA A 259 -1.34 -7.35 4.18
N ILE A 260 -0.51 -6.79 5.09
CA ILE A 260 -0.92 -6.42 6.45
C ILE A 260 -1.97 -5.29 6.41
N GLY A 261 -1.79 -4.29 5.53
CA GLY A 261 -2.77 -3.21 5.35
C GLY A 261 -4.11 -3.72 4.85
N LEU A 262 -4.12 -4.65 3.87
CA LEU A 262 -5.35 -5.26 3.37
C LEU A 262 -6.01 -6.14 4.45
N ALA A 263 -5.23 -6.92 5.20
CA ALA A 263 -5.75 -7.70 6.32
C ALA A 263 -6.40 -6.81 7.38
N GLN A 264 -5.80 -5.64 7.70
CA GLN A 264 -6.42 -4.65 8.57
C GLN A 264 -7.78 -4.21 8.04
N LEU A 265 -7.89 -3.90 6.74
CA LEU A 265 -9.15 -3.47 6.12
C LEU A 265 -10.21 -4.57 6.17
N VAL A 266 -9.83 -5.80 5.85
CA VAL A 266 -10.73 -6.97 5.94
C VAL A 266 -11.31 -7.11 7.35
N MET A 267 -10.47 -7.02 8.36
CA MET A 267 -10.87 -7.17 9.77
C MET A 267 -11.63 -5.95 10.28
N GLU A 268 -11.16 -4.73 9.99
CA GLU A 268 -11.75 -3.49 10.49
C GLU A 268 -13.15 -3.24 9.91
N LEU A 269 -13.35 -3.61 8.63
CA LEU A 269 -14.64 -3.48 7.94
C LEU A 269 -15.54 -4.72 8.08
N GLY A 270 -15.05 -5.79 8.73
CA GLY A 270 -15.81 -6.99 8.99
C GLY A 270 -16.24 -7.73 7.72
N LEU A 271 -15.37 -7.83 6.71
CA LEU A 271 -15.71 -8.55 5.48
C LEU A 271 -16.02 -10.02 5.79
N PRO A 272 -17.08 -10.61 5.21
CA PRO A 272 -17.49 -11.98 5.51
C PRO A 272 -16.58 -13.01 4.79
N VAL A 273 -15.33 -13.08 5.21
CA VAL A 273 -14.31 -14.01 4.71
C VAL A 273 -13.56 -14.66 5.86
N ARG A 274 -13.12 -15.89 5.66
CA ARG A 274 -12.13 -16.54 6.53
C ARG A 274 -10.75 -16.28 5.94
N MET A 275 -10.06 -15.29 6.50
CA MET A 275 -8.80 -14.80 6.00
C MET A 275 -7.61 -15.55 6.60
N THR A 276 -6.64 -15.91 5.77
CA THR A 276 -5.28 -16.30 6.17
C THR A 276 -4.29 -15.31 5.54
N LEU A 277 -3.61 -14.52 6.36
CA LEU A 277 -2.49 -13.68 5.96
C LEU A 277 -1.19 -14.45 6.18
N LEU A 278 -0.31 -14.48 5.18
CA LEU A 278 1.03 -15.07 5.26
C LEU A 278 2.10 -14.06 4.88
N VAL A 279 3.09 -13.90 5.75
CA VAL A 279 4.25 -13.02 5.51
C VAL A 279 5.53 -13.79 5.76
N PRO A 280 6.24 -14.23 4.71
CA PRO A 280 7.60 -14.73 4.81
C PRO A 280 8.54 -13.53 5.02
N ALA A 281 8.99 -13.34 6.27
CA ALA A 281 9.81 -12.20 6.71
C ALA A 281 11.28 -12.62 6.84
N VAL A 282 12.16 -11.99 6.06
CA VAL A 282 13.60 -12.31 5.97
C VAL A 282 14.42 -11.04 5.72
N GLU A 283 15.74 -11.16 5.81
CA GLU A 283 16.70 -10.24 5.19
C GLU A 283 17.57 -11.04 4.20
N ASN A 284 17.73 -10.56 2.99
CA ASN A 284 18.70 -11.08 2.02
C ASN A 284 20.06 -10.44 2.31
N ALA A 285 20.88 -11.15 3.09
CA ALA A 285 22.14 -10.63 3.62
C ALA A 285 23.34 -11.38 3.04
N ILE A 286 24.55 -10.82 3.22
CA ILE A 286 25.82 -11.38 2.78
C ILE A 286 26.52 -12.02 3.99
N ALA A 287 26.74 -13.33 3.92
CA ALA A 287 27.49 -14.07 4.94
C ALA A 287 28.08 -15.35 4.33
N GLY A 288 28.93 -16.03 5.09
CA GLY A 288 29.57 -17.28 4.64
C GLY A 288 28.59 -18.43 4.40
N ASN A 289 27.40 -18.40 5.02
CA ASN A 289 26.32 -19.36 4.86
C ASN A 289 25.20 -18.87 3.92
N ALA A 290 25.39 -17.75 3.21
CA ALA A 290 24.40 -17.28 2.22
C ALA A 290 24.16 -18.33 1.13
N PHE A 291 22.97 -18.36 0.56
CA PHE A 291 22.70 -19.19 -0.62
C PHE A 291 23.43 -18.60 -1.85
N ARG A 292 23.78 -19.48 -2.83
CA ARG A 292 24.73 -19.14 -3.91
C ARG A 292 24.10 -19.33 -5.28
N PRO A 293 24.53 -18.58 -6.28
CA PRO A 293 24.23 -18.91 -7.68
C PRO A 293 24.67 -20.32 -8.02
N GLY A 294 23.85 -21.05 -8.77
CA GLY A 294 24.07 -22.46 -9.12
C GLY A 294 23.63 -23.49 -8.07
N GLU A 295 23.25 -23.07 -6.87
CA GLU A 295 22.63 -24.00 -5.90
C GLU A 295 21.23 -24.42 -6.35
N VAL A 296 20.84 -25.64 -5.98
CA VAL A 296 19.48 -26.15 -6.23
C VAL A 296 18.77 -26.33 -4.90
N ILE A 297 17.64 -25.63 -4.74
CA ILE A 297 16.83 -25.66 -3.52
C ILE A 297 15.55 -26.44 -3.80
N ARG A 298 15.20 -27.37 -2.93
CA ARG A 298 13.90 -28.06 -2.96
C ARG A 298 12.88 -27.18 -2.24
N THR A 299 11.75 -26.90 -2.89
CA THR A 299 10.66 -26.09 -2.32
C THR A 299 9.71 -26.93 -1.45
N ARG A 300 8.81 -26.27 -0.70
CA ARG A 300 7.71 -26.92 0.05
C ARG A 300 6.89 -27.87 -0.84
N GLN A 301 6.60 -27.46 -2.06
CA GLN A 301 5.82 -28.27 -3.02
C GLN A 301 6.59 -29.47 -3.56
N GLY A 302 7.90 -29.58 -3.28
CA GLY A 302 8.76 -30.66 -3.74
C GLY A 302 9.47 -30.39 -5.05
N LEU A 303 9.14 -29.31 -5.76
CA LEU A 303 9.87 -28.86 -6.95
C LEU A 303 11.28 -28.43 -6.58
N THR A 304 12.22 -28.61 -7.49
CA THR A 304 13.58 -28.09 -7.38
C THR A 304 13.72 -26.77 -8.13
N VAL A 305 14.41 -25.81 -7.53
CA VAL A 305 14.67 -24.48 -8.12
C VAL A 305 16.18 -24.27 -8.17
N GLU A 306 16.70 -24.03 -9.36
CA GLU A 306 18.06 -23.55 -9.56
C GLU A 306 18.13 -22.06 -9.21
N VAL A 307 19.04 -21.69 -8.34
CA VAL A 307 19.33 -20.28 -7.98
C VAL A 307 20.25 -19.72 -9.07
N ASP A 308 19.69 -19.11 -10.09
CA ASP A 308 20.45 -18.43 -11.14
C ASP A 308 20.92 -17.05 -10.69
N ASN A 309 20.14 -16.41 -9.80
CA ASN A 309 20.40 -15.08 -9.30
C ASN A 309 19.92 -14.93 -7.85
N THR A 310 20.81 -14.59 -6.93
CA THR A 310 20.47 -14.39 -5.51
C THR A 310 19.71 -13.09 -5.27
N ASP A 311 19.68 -12.14 -6.22
CA ASP A 311 18.85 -10.94 -6.24
C ASP A 311 17.41 -11.21 -6.73
N ALA A 312 17.06 -12.47 -6.92
CA ALA A 312 15.71 -12.96 -7.20
C ALA A 312 15.15 -13.77 -6.01
N GLU A 313 15.43 -13.33 -4.80
CA GLU A 313 15.09 -13.92 -3.50
C GLU A 313 13.59 -13.84 -3.18
N GLY A 314 12.94 -12.74 -3.60
CA GLY A 314 11.53 -12.49 -3.29
C GLY A 314 10.60 -13.59 -3.77
N ARG A 315 10.81 -14.12 -4.97
CA ARG A 315 10.04 -15.24 -5.51
C ARG A 315 10.35 -16.55 -4.80
N LEU A 316 11.55 -16.71 -4.24
CA LEU A 316 11.91 -17.88 -3.44
C LEU A 316 11.15 -17.88 -2.11
N VAL A 317 11.11 -16.78 -1.38
CA VAL A 317 10.34 -16.72 -0.12
C VAL A 317 8.84 -16.84 -0.36
N LEU A 318 8.34 -16.32 -1.49
CA LEU A 318 6.92 -16.40 -1.83
C LEU A 318 6.49 -17.80 -2.27
N CYS A 319 7.34 -18.60 -2.93
CA CYS A 319 6.92 -19.91 -3.42
C CYS A 319 6.52 -20.86 -2.29
N ASP A 320 7.24 -20.91 -1.18
CA ASP A 320 6.87 -21.74 -0.03
C ASP A 320 5.63 -21.18 0.69
N ALA A 321 5.50 -19.86 0.79
CA ALA A 321 4.33 -19.24 1.38
C ALA A 321 3.06 -19.47 0.54
N LEU A 322 3.15 -19.36 -0.79
CA LEU A 322 2.02 -19.66 -1.70
C LEU A 322 1.67 -21.15 -1.67
N ALA A 323 2.67 -22.05 -1.69
CA ALA A 323 2.44 -23.49 -1.57
C ALA A 323 1.72 -23.83 -0.25
N TYR A 324 2.06 -23.16 0.84
CA TYR A 324 1.36 -23.33 2.12
C TYR A 324 -0.05 -22.72 2.11
N ALA A 325 -0.22 -21.55 1.52
CA ALA A 325 -1.52 -20.88 1.42
C ALA A 325 -2.58 -21.78 0.76
N VAL A 326 -2.21 -22.48 -0.32
CA VAL A 326 -3.15 -23.30 -1.10
C VAL A 326 -3.55 -24.61 -0.40
N GLU A 327 -2.81 -25.06 0.62
CA GLU A 327 -3.17 -26.24 1.42
C GLU A 327 -4.51 -26.06 2.17
N SER A 328 -4.84 -24.82 2.53
CA SER A 328 -6.12 -24.46 3.14
C SER A 328 -7.29 -24.40 2.16
N LYS A 329 -7.06 -24.68 0.87
CA LYS A 329 -8.03 -24.64 -0.23
C LYS A 329 -8.80 -23.31 -0.30
N PRO A 330 -8.11 -22.16 -0.38
CA PRO A 330 -8.77 -20.86 -0.48
C PRO A 330 -9.56 -20.75 -1.80
N ARG A 331 -10.60 -19.91 -1.80
CA ARG A 331 -11.35 -19.56 -3.02
C ARG A 331 -10.67 -18.45 -3.84
N LEU A 332 -9.75 -17.74 -3.21
CA LEU A 332 -9.00 -16.65 -3.82
C LEU A 332 -7.65 -16.53 -3.11
N VAL A 333 -6.61 -16.33 -3.87
CA VAL A 333 -5.28 -15.94 -3.37
C VAL A 333 -4.92 -14.59 -3.97
N LEU A 334 -4.57 -13.65 -3.12
CA LEU A 334 -3.99 -12.36 -3.51
C LEU A 334 -2.58 -12.27 -2.95
N ASP A 335 -1.59 -11.95 -3.77
CA ASP A 335 -0.26 -11.67 -3.26
C ASP A 335 0.27 -10.31 -3.73
N PHE A 336 1.09 -9.71 -2.87
CA PHE A 336 1.75 -8.43 -3.08
C PHE A 336 3.25 -8.62 -2.93
N ALA A 337 4.01 -8.10 -3.88
CA ALA A 337 5.46 -8.11 -3.77
C ALA A 337 6.08 -6.88 -4.44
N THR A 338 7.14 -6.37 -3.87
CA THR A 338 8.12 -5.51 -4.53
C THR A 338 9.06 -6.41 -5.34
N LEU A 339 8.51 -7.10 -6.34
CA LEU A 339 9.17 -8.28 -6.90
C LEU A 339 10.23 -7.93 -7.92
N THR A 340 9.94 -6.97 -8.81
CA THR A 340 10.85 -6.66 -9.91
C THR A 340 10.99 -5.16 -10.18
N GLY A 341 12.21 -4.72 -10.47
CA GLY A 341 12.45 -3.41 -11.07
C GLY A 341 11.88 -3.29 -12.49
N ALA A 342 11.68 -4.43 -13.17
CA ALA A 342 11.16 -4.47 -14.53
C ALA A 342 9.73 -3.95 -14.64
N ALA A 343 8.85 -4.22 -13.67
CA ALA A 343 7.50 -3.65 -13.65
C ALA A 343 7.53 -2.12 -13.63
N ARG A 344 8.33 -1.54 -12.73
CA ARG A 344 8.52 -0.08 -12.65
C ARG A 344 9.12 0.51 -13.94
N ILE A 345 10.10 -0.16 -14.54
CA ILE A 345 10.72 0.32 -15.79
C ILE A 345 9.69 0.29 -16.93
N GLY A 346 8.84 -0.74 -16.98
CA GLY A 346 7.83 -0.89 -18.03
C GLY A 346 6.62 0.02 -17.88
N LEU A 347 6.19 0.32 -16.63
CA LEU A 347 4.92 0.98 -16.34
C LEU A 347 5.07 2.36 -15.67
N GLY A 348 6.28 2.72 -15.28
CA GLY A 348 6.52 3.88 -14.43
C GLY A 348 6.28 3.59 -12.94
N PRO A 349 6.55 4.58 -12.06
CA PRO A 349 6.50 4.38 -10.61
C PRO A 349 5.07 4.36 -10.03
N ASP A 350 4.08 4.82 -10.79
CA ASP A 350 2.72 5.08 -10.28
C ASP A 350 1.73 3.96 -10.55
N LEU A 351 2.04 3.06 -11.49
CA LEU A 351 1.11 2.05 -12.00
C LEU A 351 1.61 0.64 -11.69
N PRO A 352 1.08 -0.04 -10.65
CA PRO A 352 1.46 -1.41 -10.35
C PRO A 352 1.02 -2.39 -11.43
N ALA A 353 1.82 -3.46 -11.65
CA ALA A 353 1.47 -4.53 -12.56
C ALA A 353 0.59 -5.58 -11.88
N LEU A 354 -0.54 -5.88 -12.48
CA LEU A 354 -1.45 -6.96 -12.10
C LEU A 354 -1.21 -8.20 -12.96
N PHE A 355 -0.84 -9.31 -12.35
CA PHE A 355 -0.79 -10.62 -13.00
C PHE A 355 -1.91 -11.49 -12.45
N CYS A 356 -2.62 -12.21 -13.32
CA CYS A 356 -3.76 -13.00 -12.94
C CYS A 356 -3.91 -14.19 -13.87
N ASN A 357 -4.22 -15.36 -13.32
CA ASN A 357 -4.46 -16.61 -14.06
C ASN A 357 -5.93 -16.82 -14.43
N ASP A 358 -6.84 -15.93 -14.02
CA ASP A 358 -8.27 -15.97 -14.28
C ASP A 358 -8.74 -14.65 -14.89
N GLU A 359 -9.37 -14.73 -16.10
CA GLU A 359 -9.81 -13.55 -16.84
C GLU A 359 -10.94 -12.78 -16.14
N ALA A 360 -11.87 -13.48 -15.50
CA ALA A 360 -12.98 -12.86 -14.79
C ALA A 360 -12.46 -12.10 -13.56
N LEU A 361 -11.54 -12.72 -12.80
CA LEU A 361 -10.88 -12.06 -11.68
C LEU A 361 -10.11 -10.83 -12.14
N ALA A 362 -9.36 -10.92 -13.24
CA ALA A 362 -8.59 -9.79 -13.76
C ALA A 362 -9.48 -8.60 -14.14
N ASN A 363 -10.58 -8.86 -14.84
CA ASN A 363 -11.53 -7.83 -15.24
C ASN A 363 -12.23 -7.18 -14.03
N ASP A 364 -12.66 -8.00 -13.05
CA ASP A 364 -13.24 -7.52 -11.80
C ASP A 364 -12.26 -6.62 -11.04
N TYR A 365 -10.99 -7.02 -10.98
CA TYR A 365 -9.96 -6.28 -10.25
C TYR A 365 -9.64 -4.95 -10.94
N LEU A 366 -9.51 -4.93 -12.28
CA LEU A 366 -9.28 -3.69 -13.02
C LEU A 366 -10.47 -2.72 -12.88
N ALA A 367 -11.70 -3.23 -12.92
CA ALA A 367 -12.89 -2.42 -12.70
C ALA A 367 -12.95 -1.87 -11.25
N ALA A 368 -12.59 -2.69 -10.26
CA ALA A 368 -12.48 -2.26 -8.86
C ALA A 368 -11.40 -1.18 -8.68
N ALA A 369 -10.25 -1.34 -9.33
CA ALA A 369 -9.15 -0.38 -9.31
C ALA A 369 -9.56 0.99 -9.85
N GLN A 370 -10.32 1.02 -10.95
CA GLN A 370 -10.86 2.27 -11.51
C GLN A 370 -11.83 2.96 -10.54
N ARG A 371 -12.77 2.21 -9.95
CA ARG A 371 -13.72 2.76 -8.95
C ARG A 371 -13.01 3.32 -7.72
N ALA A 372 -12.00 2.60 -7.24
CA ALA A 372 -11.20 3.00 -6.08
C ALA A 372 -10.21 4.14 -6.39
N ARG A 373 -10.09 4.58 -7.65
CA ARG A 373 -9.07 5.53 -8.12
C ARG A 373 -7.64 5.12 -7.71
N ASP A 374 -7.38 3.81 -7.80
CA ASP A 374 -6.11 3.16 -7.48
C ASP A 374 -5.76 2.20 -8.65
N PRO A 375 -5.34 2.76 -9.81
CA PRO A 375 -5.27 2.05 -11.07
C PRO A 375 -4.19 0.97 -11.07
N LEU A 376 -4.47 -0.13 -11.81
CA LEU A 376 -3.57 -1.24 -12.07
C LEU A 376 -3.41 -1.45 -13.57
N TRP A 377 -2.32 -2.08 -14.00
CA TRP A 377 -2.09 -2.45 -15.39
C TRP A 377 -1.76 -3.94 -15.52
N ARG A 378 -2.26 -4.61 -16.59
CA ARG A 378 -2.13 -6.05 -16.80
C ARG A 378 -1.24 -6.39 -18.00
N PRO A 379 -0.08 -7.09 -17.81
CA PRO A 379 0.74 -7.63 -18.90
C PRO A 379 0.38 -9.09 -19.29
N TYR A 380 0.78 -9.53 -20.52
CA TYR A 380 0.61 -10.88 -21.03
C TYR A 380 1.81 -11.79 -20.74
N LEU A 381 1.58 -13.13 -20.57
CA LEU A 381 2.51 -14.07 -19.94
C LEU A 381 3.11 -15.12 -20.90
N SER A 382 4.45 -15.38 -20.85
CA SER A 382 5.12 -16.68 -21.15
C SER A 382 6.64 -16.69 -20.90
N TYR A 383 7.21 -17.88 -20.43
CA TYR A 383 8.61 -18.39 -20.38
C TYR A 383 9.29 -18.59 -19.01
N LEU A 384 9.53 -19.89 -18.62
CA LEU A 384 10.51 -20.33 -17.60
C LEU A 384 11.03 -21.74 -17.92
N LYS A 385 12.34 -21.94 -18.07
CA LYS A 385 12.98 -23.26 -18.24
C LYS A 385 14.33 -23.30 -17.53
N SER A 386 14.65 -24.41 -16.84
CA SER A 386 15.99 -24.79 -16.37
C SER A 386 16.41 -26.10 -17.03
N ASN A 387 17.73 -26.31 -17.18
CA ASN A 387 18.31 -27.56 -17.68
C ASN A 387 18.73 -28.51 -16.55
N VAL A 388 18.73 -28.01 -15.29
CA VAL A 388 19.25 -28.73 -14.12
C VAL A 388 18.26 -28.84 -12.96
N ALA A 389 17.11 -28.13 -13.07
CA ALA A 389 16.04 -28.15 -12.08
C ALA A 389 14.66 -28.03 -12.74
N ASP A 390 13.59 -28.19 -11.96
CA ASP A 390 12.21 -28.02 -12.46
C ASP A 390 11.95 -26.59 -12.94
N LEU A 391 12.57 -25.59 -12.28
CA LEU A 391 12.45 -24.19 -12.58
C LEU A 391 13.77 -23.45 -12.34
N ALA A 392 14.00 -22.37 -13.11
CA ALA A 392 14.97 -21.34 -12.78
C ALA A 392 14.26 -20.15 -12.08
N ASN A 393 14.95 -19.46 -11.17
CA ASN A 393 14.38 -18.28 -10.48
C ASN A 393 14.53 -16.99 -11.29
N SER A 394 15.18 -17.02 -12.45
CA SER A 394 15.26 -15.91 -13.40
C SER A 394 15.05 -16.38 -14.84
N GLY A 395 14.81 -15.45 -15.74
CA GLY A 395 14.68 -15.76 -17.16
C GLY A 395 16.03 -15.73 -17.88
N PRO A 396 16.14 -16.34 -19.11
CA PRO A 396 17.38 -16.42 -19.88
C PRO A 396 17.85 -15.04 -20.41
N SER A 397 17.10 -13.99 -20.21
CA SER A 397 17.45 -12.61 -20.58
C SER A 397 16.98 -11.64 -19.49
N ARG A 398 17.55 -10.41 -19.50
CA ARG A 398 17.11 -9.34 -18.62
C ARG A 398 15.77 -8.69 -19.01
N MET A 399 15.18 -9.11 -20.14
CA MET A 399 13.87 -8.63 -20.60
C MET A 399 12.74 -9.45 -19.97
N ALA A 400 11.55 -8.83 -19.88
CA ALA A 400 10.34 -9.44 -19.32
C ALA A 400 10.46 -9.96 -17.87
N GLY A 401 11.33 -9.36 -17.05
CA GLY A 401 11.60 -9.81 -15.69
C GLY A 401 10.35 -9.88 -14.79
N ALA A 402 9.42 -8.94 -14.93
CA ALA A 402 8.15 -8.98 -14.19
C ALA A 402 7.26 -10.16 -14.61
N VAL A 403 7.24 -10.45 -15.94
CA VAL A 403 6.47 -11.59 -16.48
C VAL A 403 7.03 -12.91 -15.96
N THR A 404 8.35 -13.12 -16.05
CA THR A 404 8.99 -14.34 -15.58
C THR A 404 8.84 -14.53 -14.07
N ALA A 405 8.87 -13.42 -13.28
CA ALA A 405 8.64 -13.46 -11.85
C ALA A 405 7.20 -13.93 -11.51
N ALA A 406 6.20 -13.36 -12.17
CA ALA A 406 4.81 -13.74 -11.95
C ALA A 406 4.54 -15.19 -12.38
N LEU A 407 5.07 -15.63 -13.52
CA LEU A 407 4.97 -17.03 -13.97
C LEU A 407 5.62 -18.00 -12.98
N TYR A 408 6.75 -17.63 -12.38
CA TYR A 408 7.37 -18.40 -11.32
C TYR A 408 6.40 -18.58 -10.15
N LEU A 409 5.78 -17.50 -9.65
CA LEU A 409 4.81 -17.57 -8.55
C LEU A 409 3.59 -18.41 -8.92
N GLN A 410 3.07 -18.28 -10.13
CA GLN A 410 1.91 -19.03 -10.61
C GLN A 410 2.12 -20.55 -10.53
N ARG A 411 3.35 -21.06 -10.66
CA ARG A 411 3.68 -22.50 -10.53
C ARG A 411 3.34 -23.09 -9.16
N PHE A 412 3.21 -22.24 -8.13
CA PHE A 412 2.91 -22.63 -6.76
C PHE A 412 1.43 -22.47 -6.40
N VAL A 413 0.62 -22.03 -7.36
CA VAL A 413 -0.84 -21.93 -7.26
C VAL A 413 -1.47 -23.01 -8.13
N PRO A 414 -2.36 -23.89 -7.59
CA PRO A 414 -3.02 -24.92 -8.37
C PRO A 414 -3.84 -24.38 -9.53
N ASP A 415 -3.91 -25.14 -10.63
CA ASP A 415 -4.77 -24.81 -11.75
C ASP A 415 -6.24 -24.68 -11.31
N GLY A 416 -6.92 -23.67 -11.80
CA GLY A 416 -8.32 -23.39 -11.48
C GLY A 416 -8.57 -22.66 -10.15
N LEU A 417 -7.53 -22.42 -9.33
CA LEU A 417 -7.64 -21.53 -8.16
C LEU A 417 -7.44 -20.07 -8.60
N PRO A 418 -8.44 -19.19 -8.45
CA PRO A 418 -8.28 -17.78 -8.77
C PRO A 418 -7.17 -17.14 -7.93
N TRP A 419 -6.19 -16.57 -8.61
CA TRP A 419 -5.01 -15.94 -8.03
C TRP A 419 -4.70 -14.63 -8.74
N ALA A 420 -4.29 -13.65 -7.98
CA ALA A 420 -3.76 -12.39 -8.47
C ALA A 420 -2.51 -11.99 -7.71
N HIS A 421 -1.50 -11.59 -8.44
CA HIS A 421 -0.24 -11.02 -7.96
C HIS A 421 -0.17 -9.55 -8.35
N ILE A 422 0.21 -8.69 -7.42
CA ILE A 422 0.40 -7.26 -7.64
C ILE A 422 1.86 -6.92 -7.38
N ASP A 423 2.60 -6.62 -8.45
CA ASP A 423 3.99 -6.15 -8.37
C ASP A 423 3.99 -4.64 -8.11
N VAL A 424 4.18 -4.26 -6.86
CA VAL A 424 4.10 -2.89 -6.37
C VAL A 424 5.49 -2.27 -6.23
N TYR A 425 5.64 -1.00 -6.59
CA TYR A 425 6.85 -0.26 -6.30
C TYR A 425 6.96 0.12 -4.82
N ALA A 426 5.82 0.35 -4.16
CA ALA A 426 5.67 0.72 -2.75
C ALA A 426 6.45 1.97 -2.32
N TRP A 427 6.81 2.83 -3.27
CA TRP A 427 7.65 4.01 -3.04
C TRP A 427 7.27 5.16 -3.96
N ASN A 428 7.40 6.43 -3.47
CA ASN A 428 7.38 7.65 -4.25
C ASN A 428 8.77 8.28 -4.25
N ASP A 429 9.28 8.63 -5.43
CA ASP A 429 10.58 9.29 -5.56
C ASP A 429 10.48 10.80 -5.26
N ASN A 430 9.32 11.41 -5.48
CA ASN A 430 9.11 12.86 -5.34
C ASN A 430 7.85 13.18 -4.55
N ASP A 431 7.86 14.33 -3.87
CA ASP A 431 6.68 14.86 -3.19
C ASP A 431 5.58 15.25 -4.19
N ARG A 432 4.36 14.78 -3.90
CA ARG A 432 3.12 15.16 -4.60
C ARG A 432 1.99 15.31 -3.59
N PRO A 433 0.95 16.08 -3.89
CA PRO A 433 -0.22 16.21 -3.00
C PRO A 433 -0.80 14.86 -2.61
N GLY A 434 -0.86 14.56 -1.32
CA GLY A 434 -1.31 13.29 -0.79
C GLY A 434 -0.37 12.09 -1.00
N ARG A 435 0.75 12.28 -1.72
CA ARG A 435 1.75 11.26 -2.01
C ARG A 435 3.16 11.81 -1.76
N PRO A 436 3.58 11.97 -0.49
CA PRO A 436 4.93 12.42 -0.17
C PRO A 436 5.98 11.42 -0.65
N ALA A 437 7.21 11.89 -0.82
CA ALA A 437 8.34 11.01 -1.06
C ALA A 437 8.49 9.98 0.07
N GLY A 438 8.81 8.75 -0.29
CA GLY A 438 8.90 7.64 0.66
C GLY A 438 7.90 6.52 0.38
N GLY A 439 7.56 5.75 1.41
CA GLY A 439 6.64 4.63 1.32
C GLY A 439 5.27 5.04 0.80
N GLU A 440 4.71 4.24 -0.12
CA GLU A 440 3.42 4.48 -0.74
C GLU A 440 2.56 3.22 -0.79
N ALA A 441 1.26 3.37 -0.52
CA ALA A 441 0.27 2.31 -0.66
C ALA A 441 -0.29 2.32 -2.10
N GLN A 442 0.01 1.27 -2.85
CA GLN A 442 -0.40 1.12 -4.25
C GLN A 442 -1.21 -0.17 -4.43
N GLY A 443 -2.38 -0.11 -5.09
CA GLY A 443 -3.25 -1.26 -5.29
C GLY A 443 -4.02 -1.72 -4.04
N LEU A 444 -3.78 -1.13 -2.87
CA LEU A 444 -4.44 -1.49 -1.61
C LEU A 444 -5.95 -1.25 -1.66
N ARG A 445 -6.36 -0.08 -2.13
CA ARG A 445 -7.77 0.30 -2.28
C ARG A 445 -8.47 -0.54 -3.34
N ALA A 446 -7.74 -0.86 -4.43
CA ALA A 446 -8.23 -1.74 -5.48
C ALA A 446 -8.51 -3.14 -4.94
N ALA A 447 -7.62 -3.69 -4.11
CA ALA A 447 -7.81 -5.00 -3.48
C ALA A 447 -8.99 -5.01 -2.52
N LEU A 448 -9.15 -3.96 -1.69
CA LEU A 448 -10.33 -3.81 -0.83
C LEU A 448 -11.61 -3.78 -1.66
N ALA A 449 -11.68 -2.94 -2.69
CA ALA A 449 -12.86 -2.80 -3.54
C ALA A 449 -13.22 -4.11 -4.27
N LEU A 450 -12.20 -4.90 -4.68
CA LEU A 450 -12.41 -6.25 -5.21
C LEU A 450 -13.04 -7.18 -4.17
N LEU A 451 -12.49 -7.19 -2.96
CA LEU A 451 -12.99 -8.06 -1.88
C LEU A 451 -14.41 -7.68 -1.45
N GLN A 452 -14.72 -6.41 -1.32
CA GLN A 452 -16.06 -5.92 -1.03
C GLN A 452 -17.08 -6.30 -2.11
N GLN A 453 -16.67 -6.24 -3.38
CA GLN A 453 -17.53 -6.68 -4.50
C GLN A 453 -17.78 -8.20 -4.45
N ARG A 454 -16.76 -9.00 -4.15
CA ARG A 454 -16.88 -10.48 -4.12
C ARG A 454 -17.50 -11.00 -2.83
N TYR A 455 -17.31 -10.30 -1.73
CA TYR A 455 -17.73 -10.70 -0.38
C TYR A 455 -18.43 -9.53 0.33
N PRO A 456 -19.60 -9.10 -0.16
CA PRO A 456 -20.30 -7.96 0.42
C PRO A 456 -20.72 -8.25 1.86
N VAL A 457 -20.59 -7.25 2.74
CA VAL A 457 -21.15 -7.28 4.10
C VAL A 457 -22.66 -7.34 3.95
N LYS A 458 -23.30 -8.33 4.58
CA LYS A 458 -24.77 -8.42 4.62
C LYS A 458 -25.27 -7.44 5.68
N ASN A 459 -26.07 -6.46 5.24
CA ASN A 459 -26.81 -5.58 6.14
C ASN A 459 -27.82 -6.35 6.98
#